data_af5d34e481e1bb28ffe85714e0920e44
#
_entry.id   af5d34e481e1bb28ffe85714e0920e44
#
_cell.length_a   1.000
_cell.length_b   1.000
_cell.length_c   1.000
_cell.angle_alpha   90.00
_cell.angle_beta   90.00
_cell.angle_gamma   90.00
#
_symmetry.space_group_name_H-M   'P 1'
#
loop_
_entity.id
_entity.type
_entity.pdbx_description
1 polymer ?
#
loop_
_entity_poly.entity_id
_entity_poly.type
_entity_poly.pdbx_seq_one_letter_code
_entity_poly.pdbx_strand_id
1 'polypeptide(L)'
;LLASVVGASSAQRLVDAAVAGREVPLEDVVTIVGGASQALEFSRELLQSTLENVSQGISVVDAELRLVAWNRRYAEIYQYPPGFLRIGQPIQELLRYNAKRGELGPDDPDELVARRLAHLRRGTPYSFQRTRIDGTVLEIRGNPMPGGGFVTSFADVTGYKRAEEALRVANESLEQR
;
A
#
# COMPACT_ATOMS: atom_id res chain seq x y z
N LEU A 1 -3.01 -23.94 6.43
CA LEU A 1 -3.86 -23.16 5.52
C LEU A 1 -5.35 -23.31 5.87
N LEU A 2 -5.89 -24.55 6.00
CA LEU A 2 -7.30 -24.77 6.41
C LEU A 2 -7.63 -24.22 7.80
N ALA A 3 -6.73 -24.36 8.77
CA ALA A 3 -6.92 -23.89 10.15
C ALA A 3 -6.99 -22.36 10.29
N SER A 4 -6.36 -21.62 9.38
CA SER A 4 -6.38 -20.15 9.39
C SER A 4 -7.65 -19.55 8.78
N VAL A 5 -8.37 -20.33 7.97
CA VAL A 5 -9.58 -19.86 7.27
C VAL A 5 -10.87 -20.31 8.00
N VAL A 6 -10.86 -21.49 8.60
CA VAL A 6 -12.07 -22.14 9.12
C VAL A 6 -12.07 -22.22 10.67
N GLY A 7 -10.97 -21.82 11.31
CA GLY A 7 -10.73 -22.03 12.74
C GLY A 7 -10.16 -23.43 13.03
N ALA A 8 -9.24 -23.50 14.02
CA ALA A 8 -8.49 -24.72 14.30
C ALA A 8 -9.38 -25.91 14.68
N SER A 9 -10.46 -25.69 15.45
CA SER A 9 -11.39 -26.74 15.90
C SER A 9 -12.26 -27.30 14.77
N SER A 10 -12.63 -26.47 13.80
CA SER A 10 -13.45 -26.88 12.64
C SER A 10 -12.62 -27.59 11.59
N ALA A 11 -11.39 -27.13 11.36
CA ALA A 11 -10.43 -27.80 10.49
C ALA A 11 -10.06 -29.18 11.03
N GLN A 12 -9.86 -29.32 12.34
CA GLN A 12 -9.57 -30.59 12.98
C GLN A 12 -10.71 -31.60 12.80
N ARG A 13 -11.97 -31.16 12.98
CA ARG A 13 -13.15 -32.03 12.77
C ARG A 13 -13.29 -32.53 11.34
N LEU A 14 -12.96 -31.69 10.34
CA LEU A 14 -12.97 -32.09 8.93
C LEU A 14 -11.88 -33.14 8.63
N VAL A 15 -10.70 -32.93 9.17
CA VAL A 15 -9.57 -33.88 9.02
C VAL A 15 -9.89 -35.21 9.71
N ASP A 16 -10.42 -35.17 10.93
CA ASP A 16 -10.76 -36.37 11.71
C ASP A 16 -11.89 -37.16 11.03
N ALA A 17 -12.89 -36.49 10.44
CA ALA A 17 -13.95 -37.13 9.66
C ALA A 17 -13.42 -37.75 8.37
N ALA A 18 -12.55 -37.07 7.65
CA ALA A 18 -11.92 -37.58 6.42
C ALA A 18 -11.02 -38.80 6.69
N VAL A 19 -10.23 -38.76 7.78
CA VAL A 19 -9.36 -39.87 8.19
C VAL A 19 -10.18 -41.09 8.65
N ALA A 20 -11.35 -40.85 9.28
CA ALA A 20 -12.23 -41.90 9.75
C ALA A 20 -13.17 -42.46 8.68
N GLY A 21 -13.09 -41.97 7.43
CA GLY A 21 -13.95 -42.39 6.32
C GLY A 21 -15.44 -42.14 6.56
N ARG A 22 -15.78 -41.19 7.43
CA ARG A 22 -17.18 -40.82 7.75
C ARG A 22 -17.66 -39.70 6.82
N GLU A 23 -18.88 -39.82 6.34
CA GLU A 23 -19.56 -38.75 5.63
C GLU A 23 -19.80 -37.56 6.59
N VAL A 24 -19.32 -36.38 6.18
CA VAL A 24 -19.60 -35.12 6.90
C VAL A 24 -20.98 -34.64 6.43
N PRO A 25 -21.95 -34.41 7.33
CA PRO A 25 -23.26 -33.91 6.94
C PRO A 25 -23.12 -32.60 6.15
N LEU A 26 -23.90 -32.47 5.09
CA LEU A 26 -23.88 -31.28 4.21
C LEU A 26 -24.12 -29.99 5.00
N GLU A 27 -24.97 -30.05 6.03
CA GLU A 27 -25.26 -28.92 6.93
C GLU A 27 -24.02 -28.41 7.68
N ASP A 28 -23.15 -29.32 8.13
CA ASP A 28 -21.91 -28.97 8.82
C ASP A 28 -20.91 -28.32 7.84
N VAL A 29 -20.84 -28.85 6.60
CA VAL A 29 -20.00 -28.25 5.55
C VAL A 29 -20.49 -26.85 5.21
N VAL A 30 -21.80 -26.65 5.02
CA VAL A 30 -22.40 -25.33 4.72
C VAL A 30 -22.15 -24.35 5.87
N THR A 31 -22.29 -24.76 7.12
CA THR A 31 -22.03 -23.91 8.29
C THR A 31 -20.56 -23.51 8.39
N ILE A 32 -19.65 -24.45 8.16
CA ILE A 32 -18.21 -24.19 8.21
C ILE A 32 -17.78 -23.26 7.06
N VAL A 33 -18.23 -23.51 5.85
CA VAL A 33 -17.92 -22.68 4.67
C VAL A 33 -18.57 -21.29 4.81
N GLY A 34 -19.80 -21.20 5.30
CA GLY A 34 -20.47 -19.93 5.56
C GLY A 34 -19.74 -19.09 6.61
N GLY A 35 -19.31 -19.70 7.72
CA GLY A 35 -18.53 -19.01 8.75
C GLY A 35 -17.15 -18.55 8.25
N ALA A 36 -16.48 -19.36 7.44
CA ALA A 36 -15.21 -18.98 6.83
C ALA A 36 -15.36 -17.82 5.83
N SER A 37 -16.43 -17.83 5.04
CA SER A 37 -16.73 -16.75 4.09
C SER A 37 -17.02 -15.43 4.81
N GLN A 38 -17.82 -15.46 5.88
CA GLN A 38 -18.12 -14.27 6.70
C GLN A 38 -16.85 -13.71 7.37
N ALA A 39 -15.99 -14.57 7.92
CA ALA A 39 -14.73 -14.15 8.53
C ALA A 39 -13.78 -13.50 7.49
N LEU A 40 -13.76 -14.02 6.27
CA LEU A 40 -12.95 -13.46 5.19
C LEU A 40 -13.51 -12.10 4.73
N GLU A 41 -14.83 -11.98 4.58
CA GLU A 41 -15.47 -10.70 4.24
C GLU A 41 -15.25 -9.66 5.33
N PHE A 42 -15.44 -10.00 6.60
CA PHE A 42 -15.18 -9.11 7.73
C PHE A 42 -13.71 -8.65 7.77
N SER A 43 -12.76 -9.57 7.57
CA SER A 43 -11.35 -9.24 7.51
C SER A 43 -11.03 -8.31 6.35
N ARG A 44 -11.63 -8.53 5.18
CA ARG A 44 -11.48 -7.67 4.01
C ARG A 44 -12.04 -6.26 4.25
N GLU A 45 -13.25 -6.17 4.81
CA GLU A 45 -13.88 -4.88 5.14
C GLU A 45 -13.08 -4.11 6.19
N LEU A 46 -12.57 -4.80 7.22
CA LEU A 46 -11.74 -4.20 8.26
C LEU A 46 -10.44 -3.65 7.68
N LEU A 47 -9.76 -4.41 6.84
CA LEU A 47 -8.53 -3.97 6.16
C LEU A 47 -8.81 -2.79 5.25
N GLN A 48 -9.87 -2.83 4.46
CA GLN A 48 -10.25 -1.73 3.58
C GLN A 48 -10.61 -0.48 4.38
N SER A 49 -11.43 -0.59 5.42
CA SER A 49 -11.78 0.53 6.30
C SER A 49 -10.55 1.12 6.99
N THR A 50 -9.62 0.27 7.42
CA THR A 50 -8.35 0.73 8.02
C THR A 50 -7.51 1.50 7.01
N LEU A 51 -7.37 1.01 5.77
CA LEU A 51 -6.64 1.69 4.71
C LEU A 51 -7.28 3.02 4.31
N GLU A 52 -8.61 3.10 4.27
CA GLU A 52 -9.33 4.34 3.91
C GLU A 52 -9.25 5.42 5.00
N ASN A 53 -9.09 5.04 6.26
CA ASN A 53 -9.00 5.98 7.39
C ASN A 53 -7.57 6.46 7.68
N VAL A 54 -6.56 5.96 6.98
CA VAL A 54 -5.18 6.43 7.11
C VAL A 54 -5.03 7.77 6.39
N SER A 55 -4.45 8.77 7.07
CA SER A 55 -4.18 10.10 6.50
C SER A 55 -3.11 10.08 5.39
N GLN A 56 -2.37 8.99 5.26
CA GLN A 56 -1.35 8.79 4.25
C GLN A 56 -1.92 8.10 3.02
N GLY A 57 -1.40 8.45 1.83
CA GLY A 57 -1.59 7.65 0.64
C GLY A 57 -0.88 6.30 0.78
N ILE A 58 -1.51 5.23 0.32
CA ILE A 58 -0.91 3.88 0.32
C ILE A 58 -1.10 3.27 -1.06
N SER A 59 -0.04 2.66 -1.58
CA SER A 59 -0.09 1.81 -2.76
C SER A 59 0.68 0.51 -2.50
N VAL A 60 0.18 -0.58 -3.09
CA VAL A 60 0.78 -1.91 -2.98
C VAL A 60 1.00 -2.45 -4.39
N VAL A 61 2.20 -2.91 -4.64
CA VAL A 61 2.55 -3.63 -5.88
C VAL A 61 3.03 -5.03 -5.56
N ASP A 62 2.75 -5.97 -6.43
CA ASP A 62 3.22 -7.37 -6.33
C ASP A 62 4.69 -7.54 -6.77
N ALA A 63 5.16 -8.78 -6.78
CA ALA A 63 6.53 -9.14 -7.18
C ALA A 63 6.84 -8.76 -8.64
N GLU A 64 5.85 -8.74 -9.51
CA GLU A 64 5.93 -8.34 -10.92
C GLU A 64 5.79 -6.82 -11.10
N LEU A 65 5.76 -6.06 -10.00
CA LEU A 65 5.57 -4.61 -9.98
C LEU A 65 4.25 -4.17 -10.63
N ARG A 66 3.18 -4.91 -10.36
CA ARG A 66 1.81 -4.56 -10.76
C ARG A 66 1.03 -4.05 -9.55
N LEU A 67 0.23 -3.03 -9.77
CA LEU A 67 -0.61 -2.44 -8.73
C LEU A 67 -1.69 -3.45 -8.29
N VAL A 68 -1.73 -3.79 -6.99
CA VAL A 68 -2.70 -4.75 -6.44
C VAL A 68 -3.65 -4.12 -5.43
N ALA A 69 -3.25 -3.01 -4.80
CA ALA A 69 -4.10 -2.26 -3.89
C ALA A 69 -3.64 -0.79 -3.77
N TRP A 70 -4.56 0.08 -3.46
CA TRP A 70 -4.32 1.47 -3.08
C TRP A 70 -5.49 1.98 -2.24
N ASN A 71 -5.26 3.07 -1.50
CA ASN A 71 -6.34 3.77 -0.81
C ASN A 71 -6.73 5.05 -1.57
N ARG A 72 -7.86 5.62 -1.18
CA ARG A 72 -8.39 6.86 -1.75
C ARG A 72 -7.38 8.00 -1.65
N ARG A 73 -6.67 8.12 -0.51
CA ARG A 73 -5.70 9.19 -0.28
C ARG A 73 -4.55 9.17 -1.29
N TYR A 74 -4.09 8.00 -1.72
CA TYR A 74 -3.09 7.87 -2.78
C TYR A 74 -3.57 8.47 -4.12
N ALA A 75 -4.81 8.17 -4.50
CA ALA A 75 -5.41 8.71 -5.73
C ALA A 75 -5.58 10.24 -5.64
N GLU A 76 -5.98 10.76 -4.49
CA GLU A 76 -6.12 12.21 -4.24
C GLU A 76 -4.80 12.95 -4.29
N ILE A 77 -3.74 12.43 -3.64
CA ILE A 77 -2.40 13.05 -3.62
C ILE A 77 -1.89 13.29 -5.05
N TYR A 78 -1.99 12.28 -5.92
CA TYR A 78 -1.53 12.39 -7.30
C TYR A 78 -2.60 12.88 -8.28
N GLN A 79 -3.82 13.15 -7.80
CA GLN A 79 -4.94 13.62 -8.62
C GLN A 79 -5.17 12.73 -9.85
N TYR A 80 -5.15 11.42 -9.64
CA TYR A 80 -5.43 10.48 -10.72
C TYR A 80 -6.87 10.60 -11.19
N PRO A 81 -7.12 10.61 -12.50
CA PRO A 81 -8.49 10.61 -13.03
C PRO A 81 -9.27 9.37 -12.57
N PRO A 82 -10.60 9.48 -12.42
CA PRO A 82 -11.44 8.31 -12.14
C PRO A 82 -11.19 7.18 -13.15
N GLY A 83 -11.01 5.95 -12.66
CA GLY A 83 -10.75 4.78 -13.49
C GLY A 83 -9.33 4.64 -14.06
N PHE A 84 -8.42 5.58 -13.74
CA PHE A 84 -7.02 5.49 -14.17
C PHE A 84 -6.27 4.36 -13.46
N LEU A 85 -6.46 4.23 -12.14
CA LEU A 85 -5.85 3.16 -11.36
C LEU A 85 -6.64 1.86 -11.54
N ARG A 86 -5.94 0.76 -11.83
CA ARG A 86 -6.54 -0.56 -12.06
C ARG A 86 -5.68 -1.64 -11.41
N ILE A 87 -6.34 -2.67 -10.88
CA ILE A 87 -5.65 -3.87 -10.38
C ILE A 87 -4.91 -4.54 -11.55
N GLY A 88 -3.68 -4.96 -11.31
CA GLY A 88 -2.80 -5.57 -12.31
C GLY A 88 -2.10 -4.58 -13.24
N GLN A 89 -2.33 -3.27 -13.08
CA GLN A 89 -1.67 -2.24 -13.88
C GLN A 89 -0.16 -2.20 -13.58
N PRO A 90 0.72 -2.24 -14.60
CA PRO A 90 2.14 -2.10 -14.38
C PRO A 90 2.48 -0.76 -13.72
N ILE A 91 3.26 -0.78 -12.64
CA ILE A 91 3.67 0.45 -11.94
C ILE A 91 4.40 1.42 -12.85
N GLN A 92 5.07 0.92 -13.88
CA GLN A 92 5.74 1.73 -14.89
C GLN A 92 4.80 2.73 -15.58
N GLU A 93 3.54 2.36 -15.81
CA GLU A 93 2.56 3.27 -16.41
C GLU A 93 2.24 4.44 -15.48
N LEU A 94 2.07 4.17 -14.18
CA LEU A 94 1.85 5.19 -13.17
C LEU A 94 3.06 6.12 -13.04
N LEU A 95 4.26 5.53 -12.98
CA LEU A 95 5.49 6.29 -12.90
C LEU A 95 5.68 7.19 -14.13
N ARG A 96 5.40 6.69 -15.32
CA ARG A 96 5.48 7.48 -16.57
C ARG A 96 4.46 8.61 -16.59
N TYR A 97 3.22 8.33 -16.16
CA TYR A 97 2.18 9.35 -16.02
C TYR A 97 2.62 10.46 -15.06
N ASN A 98 3.15 10.10 -13.89
CA ASN A 98 3.62 11.05 -12.89
C ASN A 98 4.87 11.81 -13.38
N ALA A 99 5.81 11.13 -14.04
CA ALA A 99 7.02 11.76 -14.58
C ALA A 99 6.69 12.84 -15.62
N LYS A 100 5.77 12.55 -16.54
CA LYS A 100 5.32 13.53 -17.56
C LYS A 100 4.65 14.76 -16.96
N ARG A 101 4.09 14.66 -15.76
CA ARG A 101 3.50 15.77 -15.01
C ARG A 101 4.50 16.48 -14.11
N GLY A 102 5.79 16.10 -14.14
CA GLY A 102 6.83 16.66 -13.29
C GLY A 102 6.79 16.19 -11.82
N GLU A 103 5.93 15.23 -11.48
CA GLU A 103 5.77 14.73 -10.11
C GLU A 103 6.97 13.92 -9.61
N LEU A 104 7.82 13.45 -10.51
CA LEU A 104 9.03 12.67 -10.14
C LEU A 104 10.31 13.53 -10.10
N GLY A 105 10.24 14.77 -10.51
CA GLY A 105 11.37 15.69 -10.55
C GLY A 105 11.55 16.34 -11.94
N PRO A 106 12.56 17.21 -12.09
CA PRO A 106 12.77 17.99 -13.30
C PRO A 106 13.55 17.27 -14.41
N ASP A 107 14.11 16.09 -14.11
CA ASP A 107 14.93 15.33 -15.06
C ASP A 107 14.07 14.70 -16.17
N ASP A 108 14.71 14.08 -17.15
CA ASP A 108 14.02 13.36 -18.22
C ASP A 108 13.05 12.30 -17.68
N PRO A 109 11.80 12.29 -18.11
CA PRO A 109 10.78 11.38 -17.62
C PRO A 109 11.15 9.89 -17.76
N ASP A 110 11.76 9.48 -18.84
CA ASP A 110 12.12 8.07 -19.07
C ASP A 110 13.29 7.65 -18.19
N GLU A 111 14.26 8.53 -17.94
CA GLU A 111 15.36 8.31 -16.98
C GLU A 111 14.84 8.20 -15.53
N LEU A 112 13.90 9.08 -15.14
CA LEU A 112 13.27 9.06 -13.83
C LEU A 112 12.53 7.73 -13.60
N VAL A 113 11.77 7.28 -14.59
CA VAL A 113 11.05 6.00 -14.55
C VAL A 113 12.02 4.82 -14.46
N ALA A 114 13.06 4.80 -15.30
CA ALA A 114 14.05 3.72 -15.32
C ALA A 114 14.78 3.61 -13.98
N ARG A 115 15.23 4.72 -13.41
CA ARG A 115 15.86 4.80 -12.10
C ARG A 115 14.96 4.28 -10.99
N ARG A 116 13.68 4.65 -11.02
CA ARG A 116 12.71 4.20 -10.03
C ARG A 116 12.43 2.70 -10.11
N LEU A 117 12.25 2.17 -11.32
CA LEU A 117 12.05 0.74 -11.55
C LEU A 117 13.26 -0.08 -11.12
N ALA A 118 14.48 0.39 -11.45
CA ALA A 118 15.70 -0.27 -11.01
C ALA A 118 15.80 -0.34 -9.48
N HIS A 119 15.38 0.72 -8.78
CA HIS A 119 15.32 0.73 -7.32
C HIS A 119 14.32 -0.28 -6.77
N LEU A 120 13.09 -0.31 -7.30
CA LEU A 120 12.06 -1.26 -6.87
C LEU A 120 12.50 -2.72 -7.10
N ARG A 121 13.17 -3.01 -8.22
CA ARG A 121 13.68 -4.36 -8.52
C ARG A 121 14.77 -4.84 -7.56
N ARG A 122 15.50 -3.92 -6.91
CA ARG A 122 16.51 -4.30 -5.90
C ARG A 122 15.90 -4.85 -4.62
N GLY A 123 14.61 -4.62 -4.37
CA GLY A 123 13.91 -5.17 -3.22
C GLY A 123 14.36 -4.61 -1.87
N THR A 124 14.97 -3.42 -1.84
CA THR A 124 15.45 -2.79 -0.60
C THR A 124 14.47 -1.72 -0.09
N PRO A 125 14.27 -1.57 1.24
CA PRO A 125 13.49 -0.48 1.80
C PRO A 125 14.03 0.87 1.37
N TYR A 126 13.16 1.86 1.24
CA TYR A 126 13.55 3.23 0.92
C TYR A 126 12.70 4.25 1.66
N SER A 127 13.31 5.40 1.92
CA SER A 127 12.64 6.57 2.47
C SER A 127 13.30 7.82 1.92
N PHE A 128 12.50 8.74 1.38
CA PHE A 128 12.97 10.03 0.90
C PHE A 128 11.85 11.06 0.90
N GLN A 129 12.21 12.34 0.85
CA GLN A 129 11.27 13.44 0.68
C GLN A 129 11.36 14.00 -0.73
N ARG A 130 10.23 14.44 -1.24
CA ARG A 130 10.11 15.07 -2.56
C ARG A 130 9.25 16.30 -2.45
N THR A 131 9.78 17.43 -2.93
CA THR A 131 8.96 18.63 -3.12
C THR A 131 8.31 18.56 -4.49
N ARG A 132 7.00 18.65 -4.51
CA ARG A 132 6.19 18.66 -5.74
C ARG A 132 6.17 20.06 -6.37
N ILE A 133 5.67 20.15 -7.60
CA ILE A 133 5.55 21.43 -8.34
C ILE A 133 4.69 22.46 -7.59
N ASP A 134 3.64 22.00 -6.88
CA ASP A 134 2.76 22.85 -6.08
C ASP A 134 3.35 23.28 -4.73
N GLY A 135 4.58 22.89 -4.43
CA GLY A 135 5.26 23.16 -3.17
C GLY A 135 4.93 22.19 -2.03
N THR A 136 4.07 21.22 -2.26
CA THR A 136 3.80 20.17 -1.27
C THR A 136 5.03 19.28 -1.09
N VAL A 137 5.37 18.98 0.16
CA VAL A 137 6.46 18.07 0.51
C VAL A 137 5.88 16.72 0.88
N LEU A 138 6.15 15.71 0.07
CA LEU A 138 5.77 14.32 0.35
C LEU A 138 6.95 13.56 0.93
N GLU A 139 6.72 12.89 2.05
CA GLU A 139 7.59 11.82 2.53
C GLU A 139 7.09 10.49 1.95
N ILE A 140 7.98 9.78 1.25
CA ILE A 140 7.67 8.54 0.55
C ILE A 140 8.51 7.44 1.16
N ARG A 141 7.85 6.41 1.68
CA ARG A 141 8.49 5.23 2.29
C ARG A 141 7.98 3.96 1.64
N GLY A 142 8.90 3.13 1.20
CA GLY A 142 8.57 1.83 0.63
C GLY A 142 9.23 0.70 1.41
N ASN A 143 8.43 -0.29 1.74
CA ASN A 143 8.88 -1.50 2.42
C ASN A 143 8.59 -2.72 1.54
N PRO A 144 9.60 -3.58 1.32
CA PRO A 144 9.40 -4.82 0.59
C PRO A 144 8.50 -5.77 1.38
N MET A 145 7.68 -6.55 0.67
CA MET A 145 6.82 -7.56 1.27
C MET A 145 7.48 -8.95 1.24
N PRO A 146 7.17 -9.80 2.23
CA PRO A 146 7.48 -11.22 2.14
C PRO A 146 6.85 -11.80 0.86
N GLY A 147 7.65 -12.46 0.01
CA GLY A 147 7.17 -12.98 -1.27
C GLY A 147 7.31 -12.03 -2.45
N GLY A 148 7.87 -10.84 -2.24
CA GLY A 148 8.12 -9.83 -3.27
C GLY A 148 7.07 -8.72 -3.34
N GLY A 149 7.39 -7.66 -4.08
CA GLY A 149 6.57 -6.46 -4.15
C GLY A 149 6.84 -5.47 -3.03
N PHE A 150 6.04 -4.40 -3.00
CA PHE A 150 6.22 -3.28 -2.06
C PHE A 150 4.90 -2.75 -1.54
N VAL A 151 4.89 -2.35 -0.26
CA VAL A 151 3.94 -1.39 0.28
C VAL A 151 4.63 -0.04 0.33
N THR A 152 4.05 0.98 -0.31
CA THR A 152 4.57 2.35 -0.30
C THR A 152 3.58 3.28 0.36
N SER A 153 4.03 4.08 1.32
CA SER A 153 3.26 5.15 1.95
C SER A 153 3.72 6.52 1.47
N PHE A 154 2.77 7.45 1.41
CA PHE A 154 2.93 8.83 0.93
C PHE A 154 2.32 9.77 1.97
N ALA A 155 3.14 10.46 2.73
CA ALA A 155 2.70 11.39 3.76
C ALA A 155 2.96 12.83 3.32
N ASP A 156 1.95 13.70 3.42
CA ASP A 156 2.13 15.14 3.27
C ASP A 156 2.76 15.69 4.58
N VAL A 157 4.01 16.09 4.49
CA VAL A 157 4.78 16.65 5.61
C VAL A 157 5.01 18.15 5.47
N THR A 158 4.28 18.81 4.57
CA THR A 158 4.44 20.25 4.27
C THR A 158 4.29 21.10 5.52
N GLY A 159 3.24 20.85 6.31
CA GLY A 159 3.00 21.58 7.56
C GLY A 159 4.12 21.41 8.57
N TYR A 160 4.62 20.19 8.74
CA TYR A 160 5.75 19.91 9.61
C TYR A 160 7.02 20.64 9.15
N LYS A 161 7.33 20.62 7.86
CA LYS A 161 8.51 21.29 7.31
C LYS A 161 8.46 22.80 7.45
N ARG A 162 7.29 23.38 7.27
CA ARG A 162 7.10 24.84 7.50
C ARG A 162 7.29 25.23 8.96
N ALA A 163 6.78 24.43 9.89
CA ALA A 163 6.97 24.66 11.32
C ALA A 163 8.44 24.50 11.75
N GLU A 164 9.13 23.46 11.25
CA GLU A 164 10.57 23.23 11.49
C GLU A 164 11.40 24.43 11.02
N GLU A 165 11.14 24.91 9.81
CA GLU A 165 11.86 26.06 9.25
C GLU A 165 11.57 27.36 10.02
N ALA A 166 10.31 27.60 10.39
CA ALA A 166 9.96 28.76 11.19
C ALA A 166 10.68 28.78 12.56
N LEU A 167 10.79 27.59 13.19
CA LEU A 167 11.51 27.44 14.46
C LEU A 167 13.01 27.67 14.29
N ARG A 168 13.61 27.16 13.22
CA ARG A 168 15.02 27.39 12.89
C ARG A 168 15.33 28.87 12.72
N VAL A 169 14.54 29.57 11.92
CA VAL A 169 14.70 31.03 11.70
C VAL A 169 14.55 31.83 13.00
N ALA A 170 13.57 31.46 13.85
CA ALA A 170 13.37 32.10 15.14
C ALA A 170 14.59 31.92 16.06
N ASN A 171 15.15 30.70 16.15
CA ASN A 171 16.33 30.42 16.96
C ASN A 171 17.57 31.17 16.47
N GLU A 172 17.84 31.19 15.16
CA GLU A 172 18.94 31.92 14.58
C GLU A 172 18.85 33.45 14.89
N SER A 173 17.63 34.01 14.87
CA SER A 173 17.43 35.42 15.19
C SER A 173 17.63 35.73 16.68
N LEU A 174 17.47 34.74 17.59
CA LEU A 174 17.72 34.89 19.01
C LEU A 174 19.23 34.81 19.34
N GLU A 175 19.98 33.98 18.63
CA GLU A 175 21.42 33.84 18.82
C GLU A 175 22.23 35.04 18.31
N GLN A 176 21.64 35.85 17.41
CA GLN A 176 22.28 37.07 16.86
C GLN A 176 22.01 38.33 17.69
N ARG A 177 21.30 38.23 18.82
CA ARG A 177 21.05 39.32 19.76
C ARG A 177 21.95 39.29 20.97
#